data_b2b396e346f9de011c28babb0ca5e4c2
#
_entry.id   b2b396e346f9de011c28babb0ca5e4c2
#
_cell.length_a   1.000
_cell.length_b   1.000
_cell.length_c   1.000
_cell.angle_alpha   90.00
_cell.angle_beta   90.00
_cell.angle_gamma   90.00
#
_symmetry.space_group_name_H-M   'P 1'
#
loop_
_entity.id
_entity.type
_entity.pdbx_description
1 polymer ?
#
loop_
_entity_poly.entity_id
_entity_poly.type
_entity_poly.pdbx_seq_one_letter_code
_entity_poly.pdbx_strand_id
1 'polypeptide(L)'
;LNLMTIENISKSYSVKTLLKNISFGISEGEKIGIIGVNGTGKSTLLKIIAGVETPETGKITKGNRVRVEYLSQNPNFDEEASVLEQVFKGNSKEMQLLREYQEILETLQTHYDDKINERLLKVQDQIDRLNLWDLESEAKSVLTKLGIINFSQKVKELSGGQKKRVALASALITPCELLILDEPTNHLDNETISKLEDHLNSRKGALLMITHDRYFLDRVTNRIIELDHGNLYSYDGNYSLFLEKKMERLQLEAAMEDKRQNLLRKELAWVRRGAQARSTKQKARLQRFDELKNKEKPTNQESIDISVASTRLGRKIMEFNHLHKSFDGRCLIEDLDYTLARTDRIGIVGPNGIGKSTLINLIRGKIAPDSGSIEIGETVKIGCFAQESEEMNPNLRAIDYIKEKREYIETADGTRITASQMCERFLFDGHLQYSQIGTLSGGERRRLYLLRILMDAPNVLLLDEPTNDLDIDTLRRLEDYLDDFNGIVITVSHDRYFLDRVCNKIFAYEGEGKITIYTGNYSDYLVFKEANPSKNEITSENKNKEASKSKPRREKKLKFTFQEQKEFETIDDEIATLEEKIEQFNQELIKHATDYVKLQDIMAQKEIIEEELAHKYERWEYLNQLAEEIENKSK
;
A
#
# COMPACT_ATOMS: atom_id res chain seq x y z
N LEU A 1 -15.85 14.53 -19.00
CA LEU A 1 -16.68 13.68 -19.84
C LEU A 1 -16.89 12.33 -19.18
N ASN A 2 -18.15 11.78 -19.17
CA ASN A 2 -18.39 10.44 -18.64
C ASN A 2 -17.87 9.39 -19.66
N LEU A 3 -16.94 8.55 -19.24
CA LEU A 3 -16.34 7.51 -20.08
C LEU A 3 -17.11 6.19 -20.01
N MET A 4 -17.55 5.82 -18.79
CA MET A 4 -18.22 4.55 -18.55
C MET A 4 -19.22 4.66 -17.41
N THR A 5 -20.38 4.04 -17.56
CA THR A 5 -21.40 3.92 -16.50
C THR A 5 -21.65 2.46 -16.20
N ILE A 6 -21.55 2.12 -14.92
CA ILE A 6 -21.78 0.80 -14.34
C ILE A 6 -23.12 0.85 -13.61
N GLU A 7 -24.08 -0.03 -13.92
CA GLU A 7 -25.44 0.00 -13.38
C GLU A 7 -25.85 -1.37 -12.84
N ASN A 8 -26.13 -1.44 -11.55
CA ASN A 8 -26.70 -2.59 -10.83
C ASN A 8 -25.96 -3.91 -11.07
N ILE A 9 -24.63 -3.87 -11.11
CA ILE A 9 -23.80 -5.06 -11.31
C ILE A 9 -23.87 -5.96 -10.08
N SER A 10 -24.22 -7.24 -10.31
CA SER A 10 -24.13 -8.30 -9.29
C SER A 10 -23.35 -9.48 -9.84
N LYS A 11 -22.60 -10.14 -8.95
CA LYS A 11 -21.80 -11.33 -9.26
C LYS A 11 -21.64 -12.20 -8.02
N SER A 12 -21.83 -13.50 -8.20
CA SER A 12 -21.64 -14.51 -7.14
C SER A 12 -20.78 -15.64 -7.69
N TYR A 13 -19.98 -16.27 -6.83
CA TYR A 13 -19.34 -17.53 -7.12
C TYR A 13 -19.83 -18.59 -6.12
N SER A 14 -20.46 -19.63 -6.63
CA SER A 14 -21.08 -20.68 -5.82
C SER A 14 -22.07 -20.10 -4.79
N VAL A 15 -21.70 -20.07 -3.50
CA VAL A 15 -22.54 -19.57 -2.40
C VAL A 15 -22.18 -18.15 -1.97
N LYS A 16 -20.98 -17.65 -2.37
CA LYS A 16 -20.47 -16.33 -1.92
C LYS A 16 -20.87 -15.24 -2.91
N THR A 17 -21.72 -14.31 -2.48
CA THR A 17 -22.02 -13.09 -3.24
C THR A 17 -20.84 -12.12 -3.10
N LEU A 18 -20.18 -11.78 -4.22
CA LEU A 18 -19.05 -10.86 -4.24
C LEU A 18 -19.47 -9.41 -4.47
N LEU A 19 -20.41 -9.19 -5.41
CA LEU A 19 -20.89 -7.88 -5.81
C LEU A 19 -22.43 -7.85 -5.72
N LYS A 20 -23.01 -6.79 -5.12
CA LYS A 20 -24.42 -6.68 -4.85
C LYS A 20 -24.97 -5.35 -5.32
N ASN A 21 -25.62 -5.32 -6.50
CA ASN A 21 -26.23 -4.14 -7.10
C ASN A 21 -25.30 -2.90 -7.17
N ILE A 22 -24.04 -3.10 -7.58
CA ILE A 22 -23.04 -2.05 -7.63
C ILE A 22 -23.32 -1.09 -8.79
N SER A 23 -23.33 0.22 -8.50
CA SER A 23 -23.54 1.27 -9.50
C SER A 23 -22.58 2.44 -9.24
N PHE A 24 -21.81 2.84 -10.27
CA PHE A 24 -20.98 4.04 -10.27
C PHE A 24 -20.60 4.44 -11.69
N GLY A 25 -20.09 5.67 -11.85
CA GLY A 25 -19.58 6.18 -13.12
C GLY A 25 -18.07 6.41 -13.05
N ILE A 26 -17.43 6.39 -14.23
CA ILE A 26 -16.02 6.75 -14.42
C ILE A 26 -15.96 7.90 -15.40
N SER A 27 -15.39 9.02 -14.98
CA SER A 27 -15.24 10.24 -15.77
C SER A 27 -13.80 10.44 -16.23
N GLU A 28 -13.61 11.23 -17.25
CA GLU A 28 -12.29 11.60 -17.76
C GLU A 28 -11.48 12.33 -16.66
N GLY A 29 -10.20 11.94 -16.51
CA GLY A 29 -9.31 12.50 -15.50
C GLY A 29 -9.51 11.97 -14.08
N GLU A 30 -10.52 11.11 -13.84
CA GLU A 30 -10.66 10.44 -12.55
C GLU A 30 -9.56 9.39 -12.38
N LYS A 31 -8.95 9.39 -11.20
CA LYS A 31 -7.97 8.39 -10.77
C LYS A 31 -8.53 7.66 -9.55
N ILE A 32 -9.11 6.49 -9.81
CA ILE A 32 -9.90 5.74 -8.85
C ILE A 32 -9.09 4.59 -8.27
N GLY A 33 -8.92 4.58 -6.95
CA GLY A 33 -8.38 3.43 -6.20
C GLY A 33 -9.50 2.55 -5.67
N ILE A 34 -9.44 1.22 -5.93
CA ILE A 34 -10.37 0.25 -5.35
C ILE A 34 -9.69 -0.45 -4.19
N ILE A 35 -10.30 -0.41 -3.02
CA ILE A 35 -9.83 -1.05 -1.80
C ILE A 35 -10.89 -1.98 -1.19
N GLY A 36 -10.48 -2.84 -0.29
CA GLY A 36 -11.32 -3.79 0.43
C GLY A 36 -10.55 -5.06 0.80
N VAL A 37 -11.11 -5.86 1.69
CA VAL A 37 -10.53 -7.12 2.17
C VAL A 37 -10.30 -8.10 1.02
N ASN A 38 -9.29 -8.96 1.11
CA ASN A 38 -9.06 -9.99 0.10
C ASN A 38 -10.25 -10.95 0.00
N GLY A 39 -10.60 -11.32 -1.24
CA GLY A 39 -11.76 -12.17 -1.52
C GLY A 39 -13.11 -11.43 -1.56
N THR A 40 -13.16 -10.09 -1.53
CA THR A 40 -14.40 -9.29 -1.69
C THR A 40 -14.82 -9.07 -3.13
N GLY A 41 -14.02 -9.49 -4.13
CA GLY A 41 -14.39 -9.37 -5.54
C GLY A 41 -13.78 -8.17 -6.28
N LYS A 42 -12.74 -7.52 -5.73
CA LYS A 42 -12.05 -6.38 -6.36
C LYS A 42 -11.58 -6.70 -7.80
N SER A 43 -10.75 -7.73 -7.97
CA SER A 43 -10.24 -8.13 -9.31
C SER A 43 -11.36 -8.64 -10.22
N THR A 44 -12.41 -9.24 -9.67
CA THR A 44 -13.62 -9.62 -10.44
C THR A 44 -14.32 -8.38 -10.99
N LEU A 45 -14.45 -7.33 -10.18
CA LEU A 45 -15.01 -6.05 -10.63
C LEU A 45 -14.18 -5.44 -11.76
N LEU A 46 -12.84 -5.43 -11.63
CA LEU A 46 -11.96 -4.95 -12.72
C LEU A 46 -12.13 -5.75 -14.00
N LYS A 47 -12.20 -7.09 -13.92
CA LYS A 47 -12.40 -7.96 -15.09
C LYS A 47 -13.75 -7.70 -15.77
N ILE A 48 -14.81 -7.45 -14.98
CA ILE A 48 -16.14 -7.12 -15.51
C ILE A 48 -16.10 -5.75 -16.22
N ILE A 49 -15.45 -4.75 -15.63
CA ILE A 49 -15.30 -3.41 -16.24
C ILE A 49 -14.44 -3.46 -17.51
N ALA A 50 -13.38 -4.27 -17.51
CA ALA A 50 -12.52 -4.51 -18.67
C ALA A 50 -13.22 -5.32 -19.78
N GLY A 51 -14.38 -5.92 -19.51
CA GLY A 51 -15.09 -6.77 -20.47
C GLY A 51 -14.51 -8.18 -20.62
N VAL A 52 -13.60 -8.59 -19.72
CA VAL A 52 -13.01 -9.93 -19.71
C VAL A 52 -13.98 -10.95 -19.10
N GLU A 53 -14.82 -10.50 -18.17
CA GLU A 53 -15.82 -11.32 -17.49
C GLU A 53 -17.21 -10.67 -17.58
N THR A 54 -18.27 -11.50 -17.66
CA THR A 54 -19.65 -11.01 -17.73
C THR A 54 -20.28 -10.98 -16.34
N PRO A 55 -21.01 -9.91 -15.99
CA PRO A 55 -21.81 -9.88 -14.75
C PRO A 55 -22.99 -10.83 -14.84
N GLU A 56 -23.57 -11.22 -13.71
CA GLU A 56 -24.82 -12.00 -13.65
C GLU A 56 -26.04 -11.11 -13.90
N THR A 57 -26.01 -9.91 -13.31
CA THR A 57 -27.06 -8.89 -13.53
C THR A 57 -26.41 -7.54 -13.71
N GLY A 58 -27.17 -6.60 -14.27
CA GLY A 58 -26.72 -5.23 -14.49
C GLY A 58 -26.17 -5.01 -15.89
N LYS A 59 -25.71 -3.79 -16.14
CA LYS A 59 -25.24 -3.35 -17.47
C LYS A 59 -24.05 -2.40 -17.32
N ILE A 60 -23.12 -2.51 -18.27
CA ILE A 60 -22.03 -1.55 -18.45
C ILE A 60 -22.25 -0.81 -19.77
N THR A 61 -22.33 0.50 -19.68
CA THR A 61 -22.44 1.37 -20.85
C THR A 61 -21.11 2.11 -21.02
N LYS A 62 -20.44 1.84 -22.14
CA LYS A 62 -19.16 2.44 -22.53
C LYS A 62 -19.38 3.47 -23.62
N GLY A 63 -18.72 4.62 -23.53
CA GLY A 63 -18.71 5.64 -24.58
C GLY A 63 -18.13 5.11 -25.89
N ASN A 64 -18.67 5.53 -27.04
CA ASN A 64 -18.33 4.98 -28.36
C ASN A 64 -16.84 5.08 -28.75
N ARG A 65 -16.09 6.01 -28.16
CA ARG A 65 -14.66 6.25 -28.44
C ARG A 65 -13.73 5.86 -27.31
N VAL A 66 -14.23 5.22 -26.27
CA VAL A 66 -13.44 4.86 -25.09
C VAL A 66 -12.71 3.54 -25.36
N ARG A 67 -11.40 3.58 -25.38
CA ARG A 67 -10.53 2.39 -25.38
C ARG A 67 -10.18 2.07 -23.94
N VAL A 68 -10.22 0.79 -23.59
CA VAL A 68 -9.92 0.29 -22.25
C VAL A 68 -8.71 -0.62 -22.36
N GLU A 69 -7.68 -0.33 -21.60
CA GLU A 69 -6.52 -1.20 -21.44
C GLU A 69 -6.53 -1.80 -20.04
N TYR A 70 -6.27 -3.10 -19.92
CA TYR A 70 -6.33 -3.84 -18.67
C TYR A 70 -5.07 -4.63 -18.41
N LEU A 71 -4.32 -4.26 -17.38
CA LEU A 71 -3.23 -5.05 -16.82
C LEU A 71 -3.78 -5.99 -15.75
N SER A 72 -3.82 -7.28 -16.05
CA SER A 72 -4.20 -8.31 -15.09
C SER A 72 -3.05 -8.64 -14.13
N GLN A 73 -3.38 -9.17 -12.96
CA GLN A 73 -2.41 -9.64 -11.96
C GLN A 73 -1.45 -10.70 -12.52
N ASN A 74 -1.94 -11.57 -13.42
CA ASN A 74 -1.17 -12.60 -14.10
C ASN A 74 -1.30 -12.41 -15.63
N PRO A 75 -0.48 -11.55 -16.25
CA PRO A 75 -0.51 -11.32 -17.69
C PRO A 75 0.06 -12.50 -18.47
N ASN A 76 -0.46 -12.73 -19.67
CA ASN A 76 0.05 -13.73 -20.58
C ASN A 76 1.27 -13.20 -21.32
N PHE A 77 2.30 -14.04 -21.45
CA PHE A 77 3.54 -13.71 -22.14
C PHE A 77 3.79 -14.66 -23.31
N ASP A 78 4.40 -14.13 -24.37
CA ASP A 78 5.02 -14.93 -25.40
C ASP A 78 6.49 -15.13 -25.04
N GLU A 79 6.85 -16.35 -24.72
CA GLU A 79 8.20 -16.66 -24.23
C GLU A 79 9.28 -16.48 -25.30
N GLU A 80 8.94 -16.59 -26.58
CA GLU A 80 9.91 -16.43 -27.68
C GLU A 80 10.05 -14.99 -28.17
N ALA A 81 9.11 -14.10 -27.83
CA ALA A 81 9.17 -12.69 -28.18
C ALA A 81 10.30 -11.96 -27.44
N SER A 82 10.86 -10.92 -28.06
CA SER A 82 11.72 -9.96 -27.37
C SER A 82 10.91 -9.07 -26.42
N VAL A 83 11.58 -8.39 -25.49
CA VAL A 83 10.94 -7.43 -24.57
C VAL A 83 10.17 -6.37 -25.35
N LEU A 84 10.75 -5.81 -26.41
CA LEU A 84 10.13 -4.75 -27.18
C LEU A 84 8.92 -5.23 -27.98
N GLU A 85 9.01 -6.42 -28.60
CA GLU A 85 7.88 -7.06 -29.27
C GLU A 85 6.73 -7.36 -28.31
N GLN A 86 7.04 -7.84 -27.10
CA GLN A 86 6.04 -8.09 -26.07
C GLN A 86 5.30 -6.82 -25.66
N VAL A 87 5.99 -5.68 -25.57
CA VAL A 87 5.37 -4.38 -25.25
C VAL A 87 4.39 -3.96 -26.36
N PHE A 88 4.73 -4.20 -27.63
CA PHE A 88 3.85 -3.87 -28.77
C PHE A 88 2.79 -4.94 -29.09
N LYS A 89 2.62 -5.94 -28.23
CA LYS A 89 1.65 -7.02 -28.42
C LYS A 89 0.18 -6.61 -28.21
N GLY A 90 -0.06 -5.35 -27.81
CA GLY A 90 -1.40 -4.78 -27.69
C GLY A 90 -2.24 -4.87 -28.97
N ASN A 91 -3.58 -4.93 -28.81
CA ASN A 91 -4.52 -5.09 -29.94
C ASN A 91 -4.83 -3.77 -30.68
N SER A 92 -4.21 -2.65 -30.31
CA SER A 92 -4.43 -1.39 -31.02
C SER A 92 -3.81 -1.43 -32.43
N LYS A 93 -4.40 -0.70 -33.37
CA LYS A 93 -3.87 -0.60 -34.74
C LYS A 93 -2.46 -0.04 -34.76
N GLU A 94 -2.19 0.90 -33.89
CA GLU A 94 -0.89 1.55 -33.71
C GLU A 94 0.17 0.52 -33.30
N MET A 95 -0.14 -0.35 -32.34
CA MET A 95 0.76 -1.41 -31.88
C MET A 95 0.98 -2.48 -32.95
N GLN A 96 -0.05 -2.82 -33.72
CA GLN A 96 0.06 -3.77 -34.81
C GLN A 96 1.00 -3.27 -35.93
N LEU A 97 0.94 -1.98 -36.27
CA LEU A 97 1.82 -1.37 -37.24
C LEU A 97 3.29 -1.34 -36.80
N LEU A 98 3.55 -1.01 -35.54
CA LEU A 98 4.92 -1.02 -34.99
C LEU A 98 5.50 -2.43 -34.93
N ARG A 99 4.69 -3.43 -34.61
CA ARG A 99 5.09 -4.84 -34.66
C ARG A 99 5.43 -5.28 -36.08
N GLU A 100 4.54 -5.00 -37.05
CA GLU A 100 4.77 -5.31 -38.47
C GLU A 100 6.07 -4.67 -38.95
N TYR A 101 6.34 -3.44 -38.56
CA TYR A 101 7.60 -2.74 -38.89
C TYR A 101 8.83 -3.48 -38.34
N GLN A 102 8.80 -3.94 -37.09
CA GLN A 102 9.92 -4.65 -36.48
C GLN A 102 10.13 -6.03 -37.10
N GLU A 103 9.07 -6.81 -37.36
CA GLU A 103 9.14 -8.10 -38.04
C GLU A 103 9.76 -7.97 -39.44
N ILE A 104 9.41 -6.90 -40.16
CA ILE A 104 9.98 -6.59 -41.49
C ILE A 104 11.48 -6.28 -41.35
N LEU A 105 11.90 -5.48 -40.37
CA LEU A 105 13.31 -5.16 -40.17
C LEU A 105 14.15 -6.38 -39.81
N GLU A 106 13.65 -7.27 -38.95
CA GLU A 106 14.34 -8.53 -38.61
C GLU A 106 14.45 -9.47 -39.82
N THR A 107 13.39 -9.55 -40.63
CA THR A 107 13.39 -10.35 -41.85
C THR A 107 14.42 -9.82 -42.86
N LEU A 108 14.54 -8.50 -43.00
CA LEU A 108 15.52 -7.86 -43.90
C LEU A 108 16.97 -8.06 -43.45
N GLN A 109 17.25 -8.26 -42.15
CA GLN A 109 18.58 -8.60 -41.65
C GLN A 109 19.03 -10.01 -42.08
N THR A 110 18.05 -10.91 -42.33
CA THR A 110 18.32 -12.31 -42.70
C THR A 110 18.11 -12.59 -44.16
N HIS A 111 17.17 -11.92 -44.84
CA HIS A 111 16.82 -12.10 -46.23
C HIS A 111 16.45 -10.77 -46.88
N TYR A 112 17.19 -10.36 -47.93
CA TYR A 112 16.84 -9.20 -48.75
C TYR A 112 15.89 -9.63 -49.87
N ASP A 113 14.65 -9.05 -49.91
CA ASP A 113 13.65 -9.22 -50.96
C ASP A 113 13.01 -7.86 -51.30
N ASP A 114 12.95 -7.50 -52.58
CA ASP A 114 12.37 -6.25 -53.03
C ASP A 114 10.90 -6.06 -52.61
N LYS A 115 10.14 -7.15 -52.51
CA LYS A 115 8.76 -7.11 -52.02
C LYS A 115 8.66 -6.75 -50.53
N ILE A 116 9.62 -7.22 -49.72
CA ILE A 116 9.70 -6.89 -48.31
C ILE A 116 10.05 -5.42 -48.13
N ASN A 117 10.91 -4.89 -49.03
CA ASN A 117 11.28 -3.48 -48.98
C ASN A 117 10.12 -2.55 -49.41
N GLU A 118 9.31 -2.93 -50.43
CA GLU A 118 8.08 -2.19 -50.75
C GLU A 118 7.07 -2.19 -49.56
N ARG A 119 6.98 -3.31 -48.85
CA ARG A 119 6.12 -3.41 -47.67
C ARG A 119 6.62 -2.53 -46.53
N LEU A 120 7.94 -2.48 -46.30
CA LEU A 120 8.58 -1.59 -45.33
C LEU A 120 8.21 -0.13 -45.59
N LEU A 121 8.34 0.34 -46.82
CA LEU A 121 8.02 1.71 -47.19
C LEU A 121 6.55 2.07 -46.96
N LYS A 122 5.62 1.14 -47.21
CA LYS A 122 4.19 1.33 -46.95
C LYS A 122 3.90 1.42 -45.43
N VAL A 123 4.54 0.58 -44.62
CA VAL A 123 4.38 0.59 -43.18
C VAL A 123 5.01 1.85 -42.59
N GLN A 124 6.17 2.29 -43.09
CA GLN A 124 6.79 3.55 -42.68
C GLN A 124 5.90 4.76 -42.96
N ASP A 125 5.32 4.86 -44.17
CA ASP A 125 4.39 5.94 -44.52
C ASP A 125 3.15 5.97 -43.59
N GLN A 126 2.66 4.81 -43.14
CA GLN A 126 1.57 4.75 -42.16
C GLN A 126 2.02 5.17 -40.75
N ILE A 127 3.21 4.76 -40.34
CA ILE A 127 3.83 5.16 -39.04
C ILE A 127 4.06 6.67 -39.00
N ASP A 128 4.57 7.25 -40.11
CA ASP A 128 4.76 8.69 -40.28
C ASP A 128 3.45 9.46 -40.19
N ARG A 129 2.41 9.02 -40.90
CA ARG A 129 1.08 9.66 -40.88
C ARG A 129 0.42 9.63 -39.48
N LEU A 130 0.68 8.60 -38.71
CA LEU A 130 0.13 8.41 -37.36
C LEU A 130 1.05 8.92 -36.26
N ASN A 131 2.25 9.43 -36.61
CA ASN A 131 3.26 9.95 -35.71
C ASN A 131 3.69 8.92 -34.63
N LEU A 132 3.85 7.63 -35.03
CA LEU A 132 4.09 6.53 -34.09
C LEU A 132 5.55 6.36 -33.66
N TRP A 133 6.50 7.08 -34.28
CA TRP A 133 7.92 7.04 -33.88
C TRP A 133 8.14 7.49 -32.44
N ASP A 134 7.35 8.46 -32.00
CA ASP A 134 7.38 8.92 -30.60
C ASP A 134 7.01 7.79 -29.62
N LEU A 135 6.11 6.89 -30.05
CA LEU A 135 5.65 5.78 -29.21
C LEU A 135 6.74 4.73 -28.96
N GLU A 136 7.62 4.46 -29.95
CA GLU A 136 8.76 3.55 -29.75
C GLU A 136 9.79 4.17 -28.79
N SER A 137 10.06 5.46 -28.93
CA SER A 137 10.93 6.19 -28.01
C SER A 137 10.37 6.23 -26.58
N GLU A 138 9.07 6.46 -26.48
CA GLU A 138 8.34 6.42 -25.19
C GLU A 138 8.39 5.03 -24.57
N ALA A 139 8.21 3.96 -25.37
CA ALA A 139 8.32 2.57 -24.93
C ALA A 139 9.68 2.27 -24.30
N LYS A 140 10.76 2.64 -24.99
CA LYS A 140 12.13 2.47 -24.48
C LYS A 140 12.37 3.29 -23.23
N SER A 141 11.84 4.51 -23.16
CA SER A 141 11.94 5.38 -21.99
C SER A 141 11.20 4.77 -20.77
N VAL A 142 9.96 4.29 -20.96
CA VAL A 142 9.17 3.65 -19.89
C VAL A 142 9.84 2.36 -19.43
N LEU A 143 10.32 1.51 -20.35
CA LEU A 143 11.05 0.29 -20.01
C LEU A 143 12.30 0.59 -19.18
N THR A 144 13.09 1.61 -19.60
CA THR A 144 14.29 2.05 -18.85
C THR A 144 13.92 2.57 -17.46
N LYS A 145 12.85 3.37 -17.33
CA LYS A 145 12.35 3.83 -16.04
C LYS A 145 11.93 2.68 -15.12
N LEU A 146 11.38 1.60 -15.70
CA LEU A 146 11.03 0.37 -14.99
C LEU A 146 12.21 -0.59 -14.79
N GLY A 147 13.45 -0.16 -15.10
CA GLY A 147 14.68 -0.93 -14.88
C GLY A 147 14.90 -2.08 -15.88
N ILE A 148 14.32 -2.00 -17.08
CA ILE A 148 14.56 -2.91 -18.19
C ILE A 148 15.42 -2.20 -19.22
N ILE A 149 16.70 -2.61 -19.35
CA ILE A 149 17.70 -1.95 -20.22
C ILE A 149 17.91 -2.72 -21.52
N ASN A 150 17.81 -4.06 -21.48
CA ASN A 150 18.01 -4.90 -22.64
C ASN A 150 16.68 -5.19 -23.35
N PHE A 151 16.38 -4.45 -24.41
CA PHE A 151 15.12 -4.53 -25.13
C PHE A 151 15.02 -5.72 -26.08
N SER A 152 16.19 -6.28 -26.49
CA SER A 152 16.27 -7.44 -27.40
C SER A 152 16.29 -8.77 -26.66
N GLN A 153 16.31 -8.75 -25.32
CA GLN A 153 16.28 -9.97 -24.52
C GLN A 153 14.95 -10.70 -24.67
N LYS A 154 14.98 -12.04 -24.75
CA LYS A 154 13.77 -12.85 -24.86
C LYS A 154 13.02 -12.91 -23.52
N VAL A 155 11.70 -12.89 -23.59
CA VAL A 155 10.82 -12.90 -22.40
C VAL A 155 11.04 -14.15 -21.54
N LYS A 156 11.36 -15.30 -22.12
CA LYS A 156 11.66 -16.54 -21.36
C LYS A 156 12.86 -16.41 -20.41
N GLU A 157 13.80 -15.54 -20.72
CA GLU A 157 15.03 -15.32 -19.92
C GLU A 157 14.81 -14.37 -18.76
N LEU A 158 13.65 -13.69 -18.72
CA LEU A 158 13.31 -12.72 -17.69
C LEU A 158 12.84 -13.40 -16.41
N SER A 159 13.20 -12.83 -15.27
CA SER A 159 12.61 -13.19 -13.99
C SER A 159 11.11 -12.85 -13.94
N GLY A 160 10.34 -13.48 -13.04
CA GLY A 160 8.90 -13.18 -12.88
C GLY A 160 8.61 -11.69 -12.61
N GLY A 161 9.45 -11.02 -11.81
CA GLY A 161 9.34 -9.58 -11.56
C GLY A 161 9.65 -8.73 -12.81
N GLN A 162 10.64 -9.13 -13.63
CA GLN A 162 10.92 -8.45 -14.89
C GLN A 162 9.79 -8.63 -15.91
N LYS A 163 9.22 -9.84 -16.02
CA LYS A 163 8.05 -10.11 -16.86
C LYS A 163 6.87 -9.18 -16.50
N LYS A 164 6.57 -9.04 -15.21
CA LYS A 164 5.51 -8.13 -14.73
C LYS A 164 5.80 -6.67 -15.08
N ARG A 165 7.06 -6.22 -14.97
CA ARG A 165 7.45 -4.85 -15.36
C ARG A 165 7.30 -4.61 -16.87
N VAL A 166 7.58 -5.60 -17.71
CA VAL A 166 7.35 -5.53 -19.16
C VAL A 166 5.85 -5.43 -19.47
N ALA A 167 5.00 -6.21 -18.80
CA ALA A 167 3.55 -6.12 -18.95
C ALA A 167 2.99 -4.76 -18.50
N LEU A 168 3.52 -4.22 -17.39
CA LEU A 168 3.17 -2.88 -16.93
C LEU A 168 3.57 -1.82 -17.96
N ALA A 169 4.80 -1.90 -18.51
CA ALA A 169 5.24 -1.02 -19.59
C ALA A 169 4.29 -1.06 -20.80
N SER A 170 3.88 -2.25 -21.22
CA SER A 170 2.92 -2.42 -22.33
C SER A 170 1.59 -1.71 -22.05
N ALA A 171 1.03 -1.87 -20.84
CA ALA A 171 -0.22 -1.23 -20.45
C ALA A 171 -0.11 0.31 -20.36
N LEU A 172 1.04 0.83 -19.89
CA LEU A 172 1.28 2.28 -19.77
C LEU A 172 1.44 2.97 -21.12
N ILE A 173 2.04 2.28 -22.09
CA ILE A 173 2.33 2.81 -23.44
C ILE A 173 1.12 2.72 -24.34
N THR A 174 0.26 1.72 -24.14
CA THR A 174 -0.93 1.52 -25.00
C THR A 174 -1.87 2.74 -24.90
N PRO A 175 -2.17 3.43 -26.02
CA PRO A 175 -3.06 4.58 -26.01
C PRO A 175 -4.49 4.17 -25.64
N CYS A 176 -5.00 4.65 -24.51
CA CYS A 176 -6.35 4.36 -24.03
C CYS A 176 -6.91 5.52 -23.19
N GLU A 177 -8.22 5.65 -23.17
CA GLU A 177 -8.95 6.64 -22.38
C GLU A 177 -9.16 6.17 -20.94
N LEU A 178 -9.28 4.85 -20.71
CA LEU A 178 -9.38 4.21 -19.40
C LEU A 178 -8.29 3.14 -19.27
N LEU A 179 -7.40 3.35 -18.31
CA LEU A 179 -6.37 2.38 -17.91
C LEU A 179 -6.81 1.66 -16.63
N ILE A 180 -6.79 0.34 -16.65
CA ILE A 180 -7.16 -0.51 -15.51
C ILE A 180 -5.93 -1.30 -15.07
N LEU A 181 -5.52 -1.14 -13.80
CA LEU A 181 -4.32 -1.79 -13.24
C LEU A 181 -4.70 -2.65 -12.03
N ASP A 182 -4.35 -3.93 -12.05
CA ASP A 182 -4.54 -4.86 -10.93
C ASP A 182 -3.20 -5.13 -10.25
N GLU A 183 -2.96 -4.52 -9.08
CA GLU A 183 -1.74 -4.58 -8.26
C GLU A 183 -0.44 -4.16 -9.00
N PRO A 184 -0.38 -2.95 -9.58
CA PRO A 184 0.76 -2.51 -10.39
C PRO A 184 2.04 -2.28 -9.58
N THR A 185 1.95 -2.05 -8.27
CA THR A 185 3.09 -1.78 -7.38
C THR A 185 3.79 -3.04 -6.87
N ASN A 186 3.15 -4.21 -7.01
CA ASN A 186 3.72 -5.47 -6.52
C ASN A 186 5.04 -5.82 -7.23
N HIS A 187 6.06 -6.18 -6.45
CA HIS A 187 7.41 -6.51 -6.91
C HIS A 187 8.21 -5.34 -7.53
N LEU A 188 7.74 -4.10 -7.37
CA LEU A 188 8.50 -2.91 -7.71
C LEU A 188 9.27 -2.41 -6.48
N ASP A 189 10.46 -1.85 -6.70
CA ASP A 189 11.18 -1.14 -5.65
C ASP A 189 10.72 0.33 -5.55
N ASN A 190 11.06 0.99 -4.45
CA ASN A 190 10.59 2.34 -4.15
C ASN A 190 10.96 3.38 -5.22
N GLU A 191 12.10 3.22 -5.89
CA GLU A 191 12.52 4.11 -6.97
C GLU A 191 11.63 3.93 -8.21
N THR A 192 11.35 2.69 -8.58
CA THR A 192 10.46 2.35 -9.71
C THR A 192 9.02 2.79 -9.42
N ILE A 193 8.54 2.62 -8.19
CA ILE A 193 7.21 3.10 -7.75
C ILE A 193 7.12 4.62 -7.92
N SER A 194 8.13 5.39 -7.50
CA SER A 194 8.12 6.85 -7.65
C SER A 194 8.06 7.28 -9.12
N LYS A 195 8.80 6.61 -10.00
CA LYS A 195 8.73 6.87 -11.46
C LYS A 195 7.37 6.52 -12.05
N LEU A 196 6.70 5.47 -11.55
CA LEU A 196 5.35 5.10 -11.94
C LEU A 196 4.33 6.14 -11.45
N GLU A 197 4.46 6.64 -10.23
CA GLU A 197 3.64 7.74 -9.68
C GLU A 197 3.67 8.96 -10.60
N ASP A 198 4.87 9.42 -10.98
CA ASP A 198 5.06 10.58 -11.85
C ASP A 198 4.41 10.37 -13.23
N HIS A 199 4.58 9.17 -13.80
CA HIS A 199 3.98 8.83 -15.09
C HIS A 199 2.45 8.83 -15.03
N LEU A 200 1.85 8.19 -14.02
CA LEU A 200 0.40 8.14 -13.84
C LEU A 200 -0.18 9.52 -13.48
N ASN A 201 0.55 10.34 -12.74
CA ASN A 201 0.12 11.70 -12.42
C ASN A 201 0.11 12.62 -13.64
N SER A 202 1.03 12.45 -14.59
CA SER A 202 1.08 13.21 -15.84
C SER A 202 0.00 12.79 -16.85
N ARG A 203 -0.61 11.58 -16.68
CA ARG A 203 -1.63 11.04 -17.58
C ARG A 203 -2.95 11.82 -17.49
N LYS A 204 -3.53 12.19 -18.65
CA LYS A 204 -4.81 12.88 -18.76
C LYS A 204 -6.03 11.94 -18.76
N GLY A 205 -5.88 10.67 -19.17
CA GLY A 205 -6.95 9.66 -19.19
C GLY A 205 -7.37 9.22 -17.78
N ALA A 206 -8.51 8.52 -17.70
CA ALA A 206 -8.97 7.93 -16.46
C ALA A 206 -8.12 6.73 -16.06
N LEU A 207 -7.97 6.53 -14.75
CA LEU A 207 -7.27 5.41 -14.13
C LEU A 207 -8.21 4.70 -13.14
N LEU A 208 -8.26 3.39 -13.23
CA LEU A 208 -8.92 2.53 -12.24
C LEU A 208 -7.92 1.49 -11.76
N MET A 209 -7.61 1.45 -10.46
CA MET A 209 -6.59 0.54 -9.98
C MET A 209 -6.95 -0.12 -8.66
N ILE A 210 -6.40 -1.33 -8.46
CA ILE A 210 -6.32 -1.99 -7.17
C ILE A 210 -4.86 -1.95 -6.75
N THR A 211 -4.59 -1.49 -5.54
CA THR A 211 -3.28 -1.63 -4.90
C THR A 211 -3.42 -1.63 -3.39
N HIS A 212 -2.49 -2.28 -2.72
CA HIS A 212 -2.36 -2.28 -1.26
C HIS A 212 -1.33 -1.27 -0.76
N ASP A 213 -0.63 -0.59 -1.67
CA ASP A 213 0.29 0.49 -1.35
C ASP A 213 -0.47 1.78 -1.02
N ARG A 214 -0.52 2.09 0.27
CA ARG A 214 -1.26 3.23 0.83
C ARG A 214 -0.68 4.57 0.39
N TYR A 215 0.66 4.64 0.32
CA TYR A 215 1.38 5.83 -0.10
C TYR A 215 1.13 6.15 -1.58
N PHE A 216 1.14 5.11 -2.42
CA PHE A 216 0.80 5.22 -3.83
C PHE A 216 -0.65 5.67 -4.04
N LEU A 217 -1.61 5.10 -3.28
CA LEU A 217 -3.00 5.54 -3.29
C LEU A 217 -3.14 7.02 -2.92
N ASP A 218 -2.44 7.47 -1.88
CA ASP A 218 -2.53 8.85 -1.40
C ASP A 218 -2.05 9.86 -2.43
N ARG A 219 -1.01 9.52 -3.22
CA ARG A 219 -0.39 10.42 -4.20
C ARG A 219 -1.02 10.38 -5.59
N VAL A 220 -1.61 9.26 -5.97
CA VAL A 220 -2.11 9.06 -7.35
C VAL A 220 -3.63 9.21 -7.44
N THR A 221 -4.39 8.82 -6.41
CA THR A 221 -5.85 8.81 -6.51
C THR A 221 -6.48 10.14 -6.12
N ASN A 222 -7.60 10.46 -6.79
CA ASN A 222 -8.49 11.56 -6.44
C ASN A 222 -9.90 11.06 -6.02
N ARG A 223 -10.12 9.74 -6.08
CA ARG A 223 -11.35 9.09 -5.61
C ARG A 223 -11.03 7.67 -5.16
N ILE A 224 -11.59 7.24 -4.05
CA ILE A 224 -11.47 5.88 -3.53
C ILE A 224 -12.82 5.20 -3.49
N ILE A 225 -12.84 3.95 -3.94
CA ILE A 225 -13.99 3.06 -3.88
C ILE A 225 -13.66 1.90 -2.95
N GLU A 226 -14.44 1.77 -1.88
CA GLU A 226 -14.34 0.66 -0.94
C GLU A 226 -15.39 -0.41 -1.26
N LEU A 227 -14.93 -1.66 -1.41
CA LEU A 227 -15.79 -2.84 -1.49
C LEU A 227 -15.84 -3.52 -0.14
N ASP A 228 -17.01 -3.48 0.50
CA ASP A 228 -17.25 -4.07 1.82
C ASP A 228 -18.52 -4.91 1.82
N HIS A 229 -18.40 -6.20 2.13
CA HIS A 229 -19.52 -7.16 2.16
C HIS A 229 -20.47 -7.11 0.94
N GLY A 230 -19.89 -6.91 -0.25
CA GLY A 230 -20.64 -6.82 -1.52
C GLY A 230 -21.25 -5.45 -1.81
N ASN A 231 -21.14 -4.48 -0.90
CA ASN A 231 -21.56 -3.10 -1.09
C ASN A 231 -20.39 -2.24 -1.55
N LEU A 232 -20.71 -1.13 -2.23
CA LEU A 232 -19.74 -0.16 -2.71
C LEU A 232 -19.95 1.17 -1.98
N TYR A 233 -18.86 1.70 -1.44
CA TYR A 233 -18.82 3.04 -0.85
C TYR A 233 -17.81 3.88 -1.64
N SER A 234 -18.20 5.09 -2.03
CA SER A 234 -17.36 6.00 -2.81
C SER A 234 -17.00 7.22 -1.98
N TYR A 235 -15.70 7.56 -2.00
CA TYR A 235 -15.13 8.67 -1.27
C TYR A 235 -14.32 9.53 -2.23
N ASP A 236 -14.68 10.81 -2.35
CA ASP A 236 -13.92 11.78 -3.11
C ASP A 236 -12.73 12.25 -2.27
N GLY A 237 -11.53 12.15 -2.85
CA GLY A 237 -10.27 12.49 -2.24
C GLY A 237 -9.23 11.36 -2.33
N ASN A 238 -8.09 11.58 -1.65
CA ASN A 238 -6.98 10.64 -1.54
C ASN A 238 -7.20 9.63 -0.40
N TYR A 239 -6.18 8.80 -0.13
CA TYR A 239 -6.27 7.76 0.87
C TYR A 239 -6.41 8.33 2.31
N SER A 240 -5.74 9.43 2.63
CA SER A 240 -5.82 10.07 3.94
C SER A 240 -7.25 10.57 4.23
N LEU A 241 -7.87 11.26 3.28
CA LEU A 241 -9.25 11.74 3.41
C LEU A 241 -10.28 10.58 3.45
N PHE A 242 -10.01 9.51 2.70
CA PHE A 242 -10.81 8.28 2.80
C PHE A 242 -10.83 7.73 4.23
N LEU A 243 -9.67 7.69 4.91
CA LEU A 243 -9.60 7.18 6.29
C LEU A 243 -10.48 7.97 7.25
N GLU A 244 -10.43 9.29 7.17
CA GLU A 244 -11.27 10.18 7.99
C GLU A 244 -12.76 9.91 7.76
N LYS A 245 -13.18 9.94 6.49
CA LYS A 245 -14.58 9.69 6.12
C LYS A 245 -15.05 8.26 6.46
N LYS A 246 -14.17 7.25 6.36
CA LYS A 246 -14.47 5.88 6.79
C LYS A 246 -14.69 5.83 8.30
N MET A 247 -13.85 6.49 9.10
CA MET A 247 -14.02 6.56 10.56
C MET A 247 -15.34 7.24 10.94
N GLU A 248 -15.68 8.36 10.32
CA GLU A 248 -16.96 9.04 10.53
C GLU A 248 -18.16 8.13 10.20
N ARG A 249 -18.11 7.42 9.05
CA ARG A 249 -19.14 6.44 8.68
C ARG A 249 -19.30 5.35 9.72
N LEU A 250 -18.20 4.74 10.17
CA LEU A 250 -18.23 3.66 11.16
C LEU A 250 -18.79 4.15 12.51
N GLN A 251 -18.45 5.36 12.94
CA GLN A 251 -19.01 5.96 14.15
C GLN A 251 -20.53 6.19 14.02
N LEU A 252 -20.99 6.69 12.88
CA LEU A 252 -22.42 6.87 12.61
C LEU A 252 -23.17 5.53 12.57
N GLU A 253 -22.60 4.52 11.92
CA GLU A 253 -23.17 3.17 11.86
C GLU A 253 -23.25 2.54 13.27
N ALA A 254 -22.21 2.68 14.10
CA ALA A 254 -22.21 2.21 15.49
C ALA A 254 -23.28 2.91 16.33
N ALA A 255 -23.40 4.24 16.23
CA ALA A 255 -24.40 5.01 16.94
C ALA A 255 -25.85 4.65 16.49
N MET A 256 -26.04 4.36 15.19
CA MET A 256 -27.33 3.89 14.68
C MET A 256 -27.65 2.49 15.18
N GLU A 257 -26.66 1.58 15.26
CA GLU A 257 -26.85 0.23 15.77
C GLU A 257 -27.17 0.23 17.27
N ASP A 258 -26.52 1.06 18.07
CA ASP A 258 -26.85 1.23 19.50
C ASP A 258 -28.29 1.72 19.68
N LYS A 259 -28.73 2.69 18.87
CA LYS A 259 -30.13 3.15 18.86
C LYS A 259 -31.08 2.01 18.47
N ARG A 260 -30.73 1.22 17.46
CA ARG A 260 -31.51 0.06 17.00
C ARG A 260 -31.63 -0.99 18.10
N GLN A 261 -30.50 -1.33 18.75
CA GLN A 261 -30.51 -2.32 19.84
C GLN A 261 -31.32 -1.86 21.06
N ASN A 262 -31.20 -0.59 21.42
CA ASN A 262 -32.01 -0.01 22.49
C ASN A 262 -33.52 -0.06 22.16
N LEU A 263 -33.88 0.22 20.89
CA LEU A 263 -35.25 0.09 20.42
C LEU A 263 -35.71 -1.38 20.46
N LEU A 264 -34.87 -2.29 19.97
CA LEU A 264 -35.16 -3.73 19.94
C LEU A 264 -35.36 -4.31 21.34
N ARG A 265 -34.53 -3.86 22.33
CA ARG A 265 -34.73 -4.23 23.77
C ARG A 265 -36.07 -3.74 24.30
N LYS A 266 -36.46 -2.51 23.97
CA LYS A 266 -37.77 -1.96 24.38
C LYS A 266 -38.94 -2.74 23.74
N GLU A 267 -38.87 -3.02 22.44
CA GLU A 267 -39.88 -3.77 21.72
C GLU A 267 -39.94 -5.25 22.17
N LEU A 268 -38.78 -5.87 22.45
CA LEU A 268 -38.72 -7.24 22.98
C LEU A 268 -39.38 -7.31 24.38
N ALA A 269 -39.14 -6.33 25.26
CA ALA A 269 -39.79 -6.26 26.57
C ALA A 269 -41.31 -6.10 26.45
N TRP A 270 -41.77 -5.34 25.41
CA TRP A 270 -43.19 -5.22 25.14
C TRP A 270 -43.80 -6.54 24.60
N VAL A 271 -43.14 -7.23 23.67
CA VAL A 271 -43.58 -8.55 23.16
C VAL A 271 -43.64 -9.58 24.28
N ARG A 272 -42.64 -9.62 25.19
CA ARG A 272 -42.61 -10.56 26.34
C ARG A 272 -43.73 -10.33 27.37
N ARG A 273 -44.29 -9.13 27.46
CA ARG A 273 -45.44 -8.81 28.32
C ARG A 273 -46.80 -9.34 27.78
N GLY A 274 -46.77 -10.18 26.76
CA GLY A 274 -47.98 -10.84 26.25
C GLY A 274 -48.80 -9.97 25.31
N ALA A 275 -48.17 -9.27 24.38
CA ALA A 275 -48.82 -8.49 23.34
C ALA A 275 -49.70 -9.40 22.44
N GLN A 276 -51.00 -9.54 22.76
CA GLN A 276 -51.94 -10.25 21.91
C GLN A 276 -52.25 -9.41 20.66
N ALA A 277 -51.99 -9.93 19.46
CA ALA A 277 -52.21 -9.25 18.18
C ALA A 277 -53.71 -9.10 17.82
N ARG A 278 -54.48 -8.41 18.67
CA ARG A 278 -55.94 -8.21 18.47
C ARG A 278 -56.28 -6.93 17.68
N SER A 279 -55.35 -6.03 17.43
CA SER A 279 -55.59 -4.82 16.66
C SER A 279 -54.60 -4.62 15.52
N THR A 280 -54.98 -3.87 14.47
CA THR A 280 -54.16 -3.57 13.31
C THR A 280 -52.86 -2.84 13.69
N LYS A 281 -52.91 -1.98 14.71
CA LYS A 281 -51.74 -1.27 15.25
C LYS A 281 -50.71 -2.20 15.92
N GLN A 282 -51.21 -3.26 16.58
CA GLN A 282 -50.34 -4.27 17.21
C GLN A 282 -49.69 -5.18 16.17
N LYS A 283 -50.40 -5.55 15.08
CA LYS A 283 -49.80 -6.26 13.95
C LYS A 283 -48.68 -5.48 13.28
N ALA A 284 -48.90 -4.20 12.98
CA ALA A 284 -47.90 -3.34 12.40
C ALA A 284 -46.65 -3.17 13.30
N ARG A 285 -46.82 -3.17 14.62
CA ARG A 285 -45.70 -3.08 15.57
C ARG A 285 -44.92 -4.40 15.65
N LEU A 286 -45.56 -5.55 15.57
CA LEU A 286 -44.92 -6.87 15.46
C LEU A 286 -44.15 -7.00 14.15
N GLN A 287 -44.71 -6.57 13.03
CA GLN A 287 -43.99 -6.54 11.75
C GLN A 287 -42.74 -5.68 11.82
N ARG A 288 -42.84 -4.48 12.41
CA ARG A 288 -41.69 -3.59 12.62
C ARG A 288 -40.63 -4.20 13.54
N PHE A 289 -41.03 -4.96 14.56
CA PHE A 289 -40.12 -5.70 15.42
C PHE A 289 -39.40 -6.81 14.65
N ASP A 290 -40.10 -7.57 13.80
CA ASP A 290 -39.49 -8.61 12.96
C ASP A 290 -38.55 -8.01 11.92
N GLU A 291 -38.87 -6.86 11.31
CA GLU A 291 -38.01 -6.13 10.41
C GLU A 291 -36.72 -5.63 11.13
N LEU A 292 -36.85 -5.09 12.35
CA LEU A 292 -35.73 -4.65 13.18
C LEU A 292 -34.82 -5.82 13.62
N LYS A 293 -35.44 -6.97 13.90
CA LYS A 293 -34.74 -8.20 14.32
C LYS A 293 -33.97 -8.83 13.16
N ASN A 294 -34.56 -8.83 11.95
CA ASN A 294 -34.03 -9.49 10.77
C ASN A 294 -33.00 -8.62 9.99
N LYS A 295 -32.82 -7.34 10.35
CA LYS A 295 -31.73 -6.55 9.80
C LYS A 295 -30.40 -7.16 10.22
N GLU A 296 -29.54 -7.43 9.24
CA GLU A 296 -28.16 -7.88 9.44
C GLU A 296 -27.44 -6.95 10.43
N LYS A 297 -26.76 -7.52 11.40
CA LYS A 297 -25.94 -6.74 12.34
C LYS A 297 -24.71 -6.23 11.59
N PRO A 298 -24.36 -4.94 11.72
CA PRO A 298 -23.04 -4.50 11.30
C PRO A 298 -22.01 -5.32 12.09
N THR A 299 -20.99 -5.79 11.42
CA THR A 299 -19.90 -6.53 12.06
C THR A 299 -19.11 -5.52 12.89
N ASN A 300 -19.40 -5.45 14.20
CA ASN A 300 -18.61 -4.62 15.11
C ASN A 300 -17.18 -5.14 15.13
N GLN A 301 -16.28 -4.37 14.55
CA GLN A 301 -14.84 -4.55 14.74
C GLN A 301 -14.49 -3.92 16.10
N GLU A 302 -14.69 -4.64 17.17
CA GLU A 302 -14.16 -4.23 18.48
C GLU A 302 -12.63 -4.24 18.37
N SER A 303 -12.01 -3.08 18.58
CA SER A 303 -10.59 -2.97 18.85
C SER A 303 -10.34 -3.59 20.23
N ILE A 304 -9.93 -4.83 20.27
CA ILE A 304 -9.51 -5.48 21.51
C ILE A 304 -8.01 -5.22 21.63
N ASP A 305 -7.61 -4.46 22.66
CA ASP A 305 -6.22 -4.26 23.01
C ASP A 305 -5.51 -5.62 23.16
N ILE A 306 -4.39 -5.78 22.48
CA ILE A 306 -3.64 -7.02 22.43
C ILE A 306 -2.34 -6.81 23.17
N SER A 307 -2.26 -7.10 24.45
CA SER A 307 -0.97 -7.34 25.07
C SER A 307 -0.52 -8.77 24.73
N VAL A 308 0.46 -8.91 23.86
CA VAL A 308 1.01 -10.22 23.46
C VAL A 308 2.18 -10.55 24.38
N ALA A 309 2.11 -11.70 25.06
CA ALA A 309 3.28 -12.21 25.77
C ALA A 309 4.29 -12.76 24.78
N SER A 310 5.40 -12.06 24.59
CA SER A 310 6.58 -12.64 23.98
C SER A 310 7.32 -13.53 25.00
N THR A 311 7.87 -14.63 24.54
CA THR A 311 8.80 -15.45 25.36
C THR A 311 10.01 -14.61 25.73
N ARG A 312 10.47 -14.73 26.99
CA ARG A 312 11.55 -13.89 27.54
C ARG A 312 12.84 -14.03 26.72
N LEU A 313 13.32 -12.93 26.16
CA LEU A 313 14.62 -12.85 25.50
C LEU A 313 15.77 -12.89 26.52
N GLY A 314 16.78 -13.73 26.28
CA GLY A 314 18.03 -13.78 27.04
C GLY A 314 18.89 -12.52 26.86
N ARG A 315 20.09 -12.52 27.46
CA ARG A 315 21.07 -11.42 27.29
C ARG A 315 21.67 -11.44 25.87
N LYS A 316 22.06 -12.62 25.37
CA LYS A 316 22.55 -12.82 24.01
C LYS A 316 21.38 -13.15 23.11
N ILE A 317 21.16 -12.35 22.09
CA ILE A 317 20.04 -12.52 21.16
C ILE A 317 20.55 -13.01 19.83
N MET A 318 21.22 -12.14 19.09
CA MET A 318 21.81 -12.48 17.80
C MET A 318 22.95 -11.52 17.50
N GLU A 319 24.08 -12.06 17.04
CA GLU A 319 25.27 -11.30 16.69
C GLU A 319 25.72 -11.70 15.29
N PHE A 320 25.91 -10.71 14.44
CA PHE A 320 26.52 -10.86 13.12
C PHE A 320 27.99 -10.46 13.26
N ASN A 321 28.89 -11.38 12.96
CA ASN A 321 30.34 -11.18 13.08
C ASN A 321 30.96 -11.29 11.69
N HIS A 322 31.41 -10.19 11.10
CA HIS A 322 32.06 -10.11 9.80
C HIS A 322 31.37 -10.91 8.70
N LEU A 323 30.04 -10.76 8.62
CA LEU A 323 29.19 -11.55 7.74
C LEU A 323 29.44 -11.20 6.29
N HIS A 324 29.84 -12.17 5.48
CA HIS A 324 30.07 -12.02 4.05
C HIS A 324 29.30 -13.08 3.26
N LYS A 325 28.68 -12.65 2.13
CA LYS A 325 28.00 -13.54 1.20
C LYS A 325 28.04 -13.05 -0.23
N SER A 326 28.40 -13.95 -1.15
CA SER A 326 28.38 -13.72 -2.59
C SER A 326 27.66 -14.85 -3.31
N PHE A 327 27.12 -14.55 -4.50
CA PHE A 327 26.55 -15.51 -5.43
C PHE A 327 27.02 -15.18 -6.85
N ASP A 328 27.50 -16.19 -7.58
CA ASP A 328 27.94 -16.06 -8.97
C ASP A 328 28.93 -14.91 -9.22
N GLY A 329 29.83 -14.68 -8.25
CA GLY A 329 30.83 -13.60 -8.31
C GLY A 329 30.30 -12.22 -7.94
N ARG A 330 29.02 -12.07 -7.61
CA ARG A 330 28.43 -10.82 -7.13
C ARG A 330 28.39 -10.81 -5.61
N CYS A 331 29.03 -9.82 -4.98
CA CYS A 331 28.94 -9.63 -3.54
C CYS A 331 27.56 -9.10 -3.17
N LEU A 332 26.84 -9.81 -2.28
CA LEU A 332 25.53 -9.41 -1.78
C LEU A 332 25.59 -8.82 -0.38
N ILE A 333 26.55 -9.25 0.43
CA ILE A 333 26.80 -8.75 1.79
C ILE A 333 28.31 -8.69 1.98
N GLU A 334 28.82 -7.50 2.31
CA GLU A 334 30.22 -7.24 2.56
C GLU A 334 30.40 -6.80 4.01
N ASP A 335 31.05 -7.64 4.81
CA ASP A 335 31.51 -7.34 6.17
C ASP A 335 30.45 -6.71 7.09
N LEU A 336 29.30 -7.37 7.26
CA LEU A 336 28.24 -6.90 8.16
C LEU A 336 28.53 -7.33 9.60
N ASP A 337 28.78 -6.33 10.45
CA ASP A 337 28.92 -6.47 11.91
C ASP A 337 27.75 -5.80 12.60
N TYR A 338 26.99 -6.57 13.42
CA TYR A 338 25.89 -6.00 14.17
C TYR A 338 25.42 -6.91 15.32
N THR A 339 25.18 -6.32 16.47
CA THR A 339 24.58 -7.00 17.63
C THR A 339 23.15 -6.52 17.84
N LEU A 340 22.16 -7.42 17.76
CA LEU A 340 20.76 -7.08 17.93
C LEU A 340 20.43 -6.72 19.37
N ALA A 341 19.77 -5.57 19.55
CA ALA A 341 19.19 -5.14 20.83
C ALA A 341 17.74 -5.65 20.98
N ARG A 342 17.25 -5.73 22.22
CA ARG A 342 15.91 -6.27 22.53
C ARG A 342 14.75 -5.50 21.90
N THR A 343 14.96 -4.21 21.63
CA THR A 343 13.96 -3.29 21.09
C THR A 343 14.16 -3.01 19.61
N ASP A 344 15.04 -3.76 18.94
CA ASP A 344 15.33 -3.52 17.54
C ASP A 344 14.15 -3.88 16.65
N ARG A 345 13.75 -2.90 15.83
CA ARG A 345 12.77 -3.02 14.78
C ARG A 345 13.41 -2.55 13.48
N ILE A 346 13.95 -3.49 12.73
CA ILE A 346 14.85 -3.23 11.60
C ILE A 346 14.08 -3.35 10.30
N GLY A 347 14.07 -2.27 9.50
CA GLY A 347 13.61 -2.27 8.11
C GLY A 347 14.79 -2.45 7.16
N ILE A 348 14.74 -3.45 6.29
CA ILE A 348 15.74 -3.68 5.26
C ILE A 348 15.24 -3.09 3.95
N VAL A 349 15.99 -2.14 3.39
CA VAL A 349 15.61 -1.41 2.17
C VAL A 349 16.71 -1.44 1.11
N GLY A 350 16.33 -1.35 -0.15
CA GLY A 350 17.25 -1.34 -1.30
C GLY A 350 16.60 -1.89 -2.57
N PRO A 351 17.27 -1.76 -3.73
CA PRO A 351 16.79 -2.25 -5.01
C PRO A 351 16.48 -3.75 -5.02
N ASN A 352 15.64 -4.17 -5.94
CA ASN A 352 15.33 -5.59 -6.11
C ASN A 352 16.57 -6.39 -6.60
N GLY A 353 16.72 -7.60 -6.04
CA GLY A 353 17.83 -8.50 -6.38
C GLY A 353 19.18 -8.10 -5.76
N ILE A 354 19.22 -7.17 -4.78
CA ILE A 354 20.46 -6.74 -4.13
C ILE A 354 20.93 -7.66 -2.99
N GLY A 355 20.06 -8.57 -2.51
CA GLY A 355 20.41 -9.51 -1.43
C GLY A 355 19.56 -9.42 -0.17
N LYS A 356 18.45 -8.67 -0.17
CA LYS A 356 17.55 -8.49 1.00
C LYS A 356 17.04 -9.84 1.54
N SER A 357 16.40 -10.64 0.70
CA SER A 357 15.89 -11.97 1.09
C SER A 357 17.03 -12.96 1.39
N THR A 358 18.24 -12.76 0.83
CA THR A 358 19.42 -13.54 1.18
C THR A 358 19.82 -13.31 2.64
N LEU A 359 19.79 -12.07 3.12
CA LEU A 359 20.06 -11.77 4.54
C LEU A 359 19.02 -12.44 5.46
N ILE A 360 17.73 -12.40 5.12
CA ILE A 360 16.68 -13.14 5.85
C ILE A 360 16.97 -14.63 5.88
N ASN A 361 17.39 -15.25 4.75
CA ASN A 361 17.69 -16.67 4.67
C ASN A 361 18.97 -17.07 5.42
N LEU A 362 19.96 -16.19 5.51
CA LEU A 362 21.14 -16.35 6.36
C LEU A 362 20.76 -16.37 7.84
N ILE A 363 19.91 -15.40 8.27
CA ILE A 363 19.41 -15.33 9.65
C ILE A 363 18.62 -16.59 10.02
N ARG A 364 17.85 -17.15 9.08
CA ARG A 364 17.10 -18.42 9.26
C ARG A 364 17.98 -19.65 9.27
N GLY A 365 19.26 -19.53 8.91
CA GLY A 365 20.16 -20.68 8.73
C GLY A 365 19.84 -21.56 7.52
N LYS A 366 19.01 -21.09 6.56
CA LYS A 366 18.76 -21.81 5.29
C LYS A 366 19.95 -21.77 4.34
N ILE A 367 20.73 -20.70 4.42
CA ILE A 367 21.94 -20.48 3.63
C ILE A 367 23.08 -20.25 4.61
N ALA A 368 24.25 -20.84 4.36
CA ALA A 368 25.46 -20.57 5.13
C ALA A 368 26.18 -19.32 4.59
N PRO A 369 26.80 -18.49 5.45
CA PRO A 369 27.69 -17.42 5.00
C PRO A 369 28.94 -17.98 4.34
N ASP A 370 29.60 -17.21 3.48
CA ASP A 370 30.88 -17.60 2.86
C ASP A 370 32.04 -17.33 3.83
N SER A 371 31.92 -16.25 4.64
CA SER A 371 32.81 -16.01 5.79
C SER A 371 32.04 -15.27 6.88
N GLY A 372 32.61 -15.24 8.09
CA GLY A 372 31.95 -14.70 9.27
C GLY A 372 31.01 -15.71 9.93
N SER A 373 30.23 -15.27 10.92
CA SER A 373 29.30 -16.14 11.64
C SER A 373 28.06 -15.36 12.13
N ILE A 374 26.96 -16.11 12.29
CA ILE A 374 25.76 -15.63 12.97
C ILE A 374 25.61 -16.45 14.26
N GLU A 375 25.72 -15.78 15.38
CA GLU A 375 25.53 -16.41 16.68
C GLU A 375 24.12 -16.12 17.21
N ILE A 376 23.33 -17.17 17.42
CA ILE A 376 21.94 -17.07 17.87
C ILE A 376 21.85 -17.57 19.31
N GLY A 377 21.23 -16.79 20.20
CA GLY A 377 21.02 -17.15 21.60
C GLY A 377 20.04 -18.32 21.76
N GLU A 378 20.27 -19.18 22.76
CA GLU A 378 19.44 -20.38 23.01
C GLU A 378 17.95 -20.09 23.26
N THR A 379 17.62 -18.90 23.75
CA THR A 379 16.24 -18.48 24.04
C THR A 379 15.53 -17.88 22.83
N VAL A 380 16.20 -17.73 21.71
CA VAL A 380 15.67 -17.12 20.50
C VAL A 380 14.75 -18.08 19.79
N LYS A 381 13.52 -17.62 19.55
CA LYS A 381 12.49 -18.32 18.78
C LYS A 381 12.11 -17.48 17.59
N ILE A 382 12.57 -17.91 16.41
CA ILE A 382 12.35 -17.17 15.16
C ILE A 382 11.03 -17.60 14.54
N GLY A 383 10.13 -16.63 14.31
CA GLY A 383 9.00 -16.75 13.42
C GLY A 383 9.33 -16.09 12.07
N CYS A 384 9.10 -16.76 10.97
CA CYS A 384 9.42 -16.21 9.65
C CYS A 384 8.22 -16.26 8.70
N PHE A 385 7.81 -15.10 8.24
CA PHE A 385 6.85 -14.93 7.16
C PHE A 385 7.66 -14.68 5.87
N ALA A 386 7.89 -15.75 5.11
CA ALA A 386 8.67 -15.71 3.88
C ALA A 386 7.77 -15.43 2.66
N GLN A 387 8.38 -15.03 1.55
CA GLN A 387 7.67 -14.78 0.29
C GLN A 387 6.96 -16.05 -0.24
N GLU A 388 7.59 -17.22 -0.09
CA GLU A 388 6.97 -18.51 -0.36
C GLU A 388 6.36 -19.08 0.92
N SER A 389 5.07 -19.39 0.90
CA SER A 389 4.38 -20.08 2.00
C SER A 389 4.67 -21.58 1.96
N GLU A 390 4.76 -22.20 3.13
CA GLU A 390 4.81 -23.66 3.25
C GLU A 390 3.54 -24.27 2.65
N GLU A 391 3.66 -25.45 2.05
CA GLU A 391 2.52 -26.20 1.52
C GLU A 391 1.52 -26.50 2.64
N MET A 392 0.28 -26.08 2.44
CA MET A 392 -0.80 -26.32 3.37
C MET A 392 -1.65 -27.49 2.90
N ASN A 393 -2.05 -28.38 3.82
CA ASN A 393 -2.98 -29.45 3.49
C ASN A 393 -4.35 -28.87 3.14
N PRO A 394 -4.83 -28.98 1.89
CA PRO A 394 -6.06 -28.34 1.44
C PRO A 394 -7.33 -28.90 2.13
N ASN A 395 -7.25 -30.08 2.70
CA ASN A 395 -8.38 -30.77 3.34
C ASN A 395 -8.58 -30.39 4.81
N LEU A 396 -7.60 -29.74 5.45
CA LEU A 396 -7.73 -29.26 6.82
C LEU A 396 -8.64 -28.04 6.88
N ARG A 397 -9.32 -27.86 8.02
CA ARG A 397 -10.03 -26.61 8.32
C ARG A 397 -9.02 -25.55 8.76
N ALA A 398 -9.33 -24.29 8.48
CA ALA A 398 -8.46 -23.17 8.84
C ALA A 398 -8.15 -23.15 10.36
N ILE A 399 -9.15 -23.35 11.20
CA ILE A 399 -8.97 -23.37 12.67
C ILE A 399 -8.11 -24.55 13.14
N ASP A 400 -8.24 -25.72 12.52
CA ASP A 400 -7.47 -26.92 12.90
C ASP A 400 -6.00 -26.73 12.55
N TYR A 401 -5.70 -26.11 11.39
CA TYR A 401 -4.35 -25.77 10.97
C TYR A 401 -3.62 -24.81 11.96
N ILE A 402 -4.37 -23.89 12.57
CA ILE A 402 -3.84 -23.02 13.62
C ILE A 402 -3.63 -23.80 14.92
N LYS A 403 -4.62 -24.60 15.33
CA LYS A 403 -4.58 -25.38 16.57
C LYS A 403 -3.47 -26.43 16.59
N GLU A 404 -3.02 -26.93 15.42
CA GLU A 404 -1.86 -27.82 15.36
C GLU A 404 -0.60 -27.21 15.98
N LYS A 405 -0.46 -25.87 15.97
CA LYS A 405 0.66 -25.18 16.63
C LYS A 405 0.38 -24.94 18.10
N ARG A 406 -0.74 -24.24 18.40
CA ARG A 406 -1.20 -23.98 19.78
C ARG A 406 -2.70 -23.73 19.83
N GLU A 407 -3.35 -24.14 20.92
CA GLU A 407 -4.76 -23.87 21.16
C GLU A 407 -4.97 -22.44 21.69
N TYR A 408 -4.00 -21.89 22.43
CA TYR A 408 -4.04 -20.54 23.01
C TYR A 408 -2.64 -19.94 23.11
N ILE A 409 -2.58 -18.61 23.19
CA ILE A 409 -1.38 -17.82 23.52
C ILE A 409 -1.64 -17.15 24.86
N GLU A 410 -0.65 -17.12 25.76
CA GLU A 410 -0.71 -16.32 26.98
C GLU A 410 -0.25 -14.89 26.69
N THR A 411 -1.02 -13.90 27.12
CA THR A 411 -0.67 -12.47 27.01
C THR A 411 0.23 -12.06 28.16
N ALA A 412 0.86 -10.87 28.06
CA ALA A 412 1.71 -10.32 29.13
C ALA A 412 0.98 -10.22 30.47
N ASP A 413 -0.33 -10.01 30.44
CA ASP A 413 -1.21 -9.88 31.62
C ASP A 413 -1.67 -11.24 32.18
N GLY A 414 -1.18 -12.37 31.63
CA GLY A 414 -1.60 -13.71 32.02
C GLY A 414 -2.98 -14.15 31.50
N THR A 415 -3.63 -13.33 30.65
CA THR A 415 -4.87 -13.75 29.99
C THR A 415 -4.56 -14.70 28.82
N ARG A 416 -5.51 -15.57 28.46
CA ARG A 416 -5.35 -16.53 27.37
C ARG A 416 -6.20 -16.11 26.18
N ILE A 417 -5.54 -15.98 25.02
CA ILE A 417 -6.20 -15.75 23.74
C ILE A 417 -6.27 -17.09 22.99
N THR A 418 -7.48 -17.54 22.71
CA THR A 418 -7.70 -18.80 21.97
C THR A 418 -7.39 -18.63 20.49
N ALA A 419 -7.12 -19.74 19.78
CA ALA A 419 -6.95 -19.77 18.33
C ALA A 419 -8.15 -19.14 17.60
N SER A 420 -9.37 -19.36 18.07
CA SER A 420 -10.59 -18.77 17.47
C SER A 420 -10.62 -17.24 17.61
N GLN A 421 -10.32 -16.71 18.80
CA GLN A 421 -10.24 -15.26 19.01
C GLN A 421 -9.14 -14.62 18.17
N MET A 422 -7.99 -15.30 18.02
CA MET A 422 -6.92 -14.81 17.17
C MET A 422 -7.32 -14.82 15.69
N CYS A 423 -8.06 -15.86 15.25
CA CYS A 423 -8.64 -15.91 13.91
C CYS A 423 -9.60 -14.73 13.66
N GLU A 424 -10.50 -14.42 14.61
CA GLU A 424 -11.44 -13.30 14.51
C GLU A 424 -10.72 -11.95 14.40
N ARG A 425 -9.65 -11.76 15.18
CA ARG A 425 -8.80 -10.54 15.11
C ARG A 425 -8.17 -10.34 13.73
N PHE A 426 -7.80 -11.42 13.05
CA PHE A 426 -7.26 -11.40 11.69
C PHE A 426 -8.33 -11.64 10.62
N LEU A 427 -9.57 -11.23 10.87
CA LEU A 427 -10.67 -11.24 9.90
C LEU A 427 -11.06 -12.63 9.39
N PHE A 428 -10.85 -13.69 10.20
CA PHE A 428 -11.44 -15.00 9.97
C PHE A 428 -12.71 -15.11 10.84
N ASP A 429 -13.87 -14.86 10.24
CA ASP A 429 -15.15 -15.07 10.88
C ASP A 429 -15.43 -16.56 11.15
N GLY A 430 -16.50 -16.87 11.89
CA GLY A 430 -16.82 -18.24 12.22
C GLY A 430 -17.01 -19.14 10.99
N HIS A 431 -17.48 -18.62 9.86
CA HIS A 431 -17.63 -19.39 8.63
C HIS A 431 -16.25 -19.73 8.02
N LEU A 432 -15.36 -18.76 7.90
CA LEU A 432 -14.02 -18.95 7.36
C LEU A 432 -13.14 -19.84 8.24
N GLN A 433 -13.30 -19.77 9.58
CA GLN A 433 -12.56 -20.62 10.52
C GLN A 433 -12.82 -22.12 10.28
N TYR A 434 -14.04 -22.49 9.94
CA TYR A 434 -14.43 -23.88 9.70
C TYR A 434 -14.37 -24.30 8.23
N SER A 435 -14.02 -23.39 7.31
CA SER A 435 -13.83 -23.70 5.89
C SER A 435 -12.54 -24.49 5.66
N GLN A 436 -12.53 -25.35 4.63
CA GLN A 436 -11.33 -26.05 4.21
C GLN A 436 -10.34 -25.09 3.56
N ILE A 437 -9.03 -25.26 3.83
CA ILE A 437 -7.95 -24.41 3.29
C ILE A 437 -7.97 -24.38 1.76
N GLY A 438 -8.32 -25.50 1.11
CA GLY A 438 -8.43 -25.58 -0.34
C GLY A 438 -9.47 -24.64 -0.96
N THR A 439 -10.50 -24.23 -0.20
CA THR A 439 -11.56 -23.31 -0.66
C THR A 439 -11.24 -21.83 -0.41
N LEU A 440 -10.18 -21.54 0.35
CA LEU A 440 -9.75 -20.19 0.66
C LEU A 440 -9.08 -19.52 -0.57
N SER A 441 -9.27 -18.23 -0.72
CA SER A 441 -8.54 -17.41 -1.69
C SER A 441 -7.04 -17.35 -1.37
N GLY A 442 -6.21 -16.94 -2.34
CA GLY A 442 -4.77 -16.78 -2.13
C GLY A 442 -4.44 -15.87 -0.95
N GLY A 443 -5.08 -14.71 -0.88
CA GLY A 443 -4.88 -13.75 0.22
C GLY A 443 -5.39 -14.28 1.58
N GLU A 444 -6.50 -15.03 1.62
CA GLU A 444 -6.98 -15.68 2.84
C GLU A 444 -5.99 -16.76 3.32
N ARG A 445 -5.44 -17.55 2.41
CA ARG A 445 -4.38 -18.54 2.74
C ARG A 445 -3.12 -17.86 3.27
N ARG A 446 -2.72 -16.75 2.66
CA ARG A 446 -1.54 -15.99 3.08
C ARG A 446 -1.72 -15.40 4.49
N ARG A 447 -2.90 -14.86 4.78
CA ARG A 447 -3.29 -14.38 6.10
C ARG A 447 -3.33 -15.51 7.14
N LEU A 448 -3.84 -16.69 6.77
CA LEU A 448 -3.83 -17.86 7.64
C LEU A 448 -2.39 -18.33 7.98
N TYR A 449 -1.49 -18.26 7.02
CA TYR A 449 -0.07 -18.56 7.22
C TYR A 449 0.59 -17.60 8.21
N LEU A 450 0.34 -16.29 8.05
CA LEU A 450 0.80 -15.29 9.02
C LEU A 450 0.30 -15.61 10.42
N LEU A 451 -0.99 -15.90 10.55
CA LEU A 451 -1.62 -16.22 11.83
C LEU A 451 -0.97 -17.41 12.52
N ARG A 452 -0.65 -18.47 11.78
CA ARG A 452 0.05 -19.64 12.31
C ARG A 452 1.42 -19.28 12.87
N ILE A 453 2.17 -18.38 12.21
CA ILE A 453 3.46 -17.90 12.70
C ILE A 453 3.32 -17.13 14.01
N LEU A 454 2.34 -16.23 14.08
CA LEU A 454 2.08 -15.43 15.28
C LEU A 454 1.61 -16.29 16.45
N MET A 455 0.80 -17.33 16.18
CA MET A 455 0.35 -18.30 17.19
C MET A 455 1.49 -19.12 17.80
N ASP A 456 2.63 -19.23 17.14
CA ASP A 456 3.79 -19.91 17.70
C ASP A 456 4.50 -19.08 18.79
N ALA A 457 4.07 -17.83 19.02
CA ALA A 457 4.62 -16.87 19.97
C ALA A 457 6.15 -16.72 19.83
N PRO A 458 6.66 -16.29 18.65
CA PRO A 458 8.07 -16.01 18.46
C PRO A 458 8.51 -14.81 19.28
N ASN A 459 9.81 -14.66 19.54
CA ASN A 459 10.40 -13.46 20.13
C ASN A 459 11.33 -12.72 19.15
N VAL A 460 11.59 -13.32 17.98
CA VAL A 460 12.20 -12.67 16.82
C VAL A 460 11.29 -12.95 15.62
N LEU A 461 10.79 -11.90 14.99
CA LEU A 461 9.89 -12.00 13.84
C LEU A 461 10.60 -11.50 12.58
N LEU A 462 10.71 -12.37 11.58
CA LEU A 462 11.24 -12.05 10.26
C LEU A 462 10.08 -11.94 9.27
N LEU A 463 9.94 -10.78 8.62
CA LEU A 463 8.89 -10.51 7.65
C LEU A 463 9.53 -10.17 6.30
N ASP A 464 9.35 -11.04 5.31
CA ASP A 464 9.86 -10.85 3.94
C ASP A 464 8.70 -10.45 3.02
N GLU A 465 8.64 -9.16 2.66
CA GLU A 465 7.60 -8.53 1.84
C GLU A 465 6.16 -8.86 2.31
N PRO A 466 5.81 -8.61 3.58
CA PRO A 466 4.48 -8.94 4.09
C PRO A 466 3.36 -8.14 3.40
N THR A 467 3.70 -7.01 2.83
CA THR A 467 2.77 -6.06 2.21
C THR A 467 2.29 -6.46 0.83
N ASN A 468 3.02 -7.34 0.12
CA ASN A 468 2.68 -7.72 -1.26
C ASN A 468 1.41 -8.58 -1.38
N ASP A 469 1.07 -9.36 -0.34
CA ASP A 469 0.01 -10.37 -0.41
C ASP A 469 -1.11 -10.14 0.62
N LEU A 470 -0.94 -9.16 1.51
CA LEU A 470 -1.91 -8.83 2.55
C LEU A 470 -2.71 -7.58 2.15
N ASP A 471 -4.02 -7.62 2.40
CA ASP A 471 -4.86 -6.44 2.22
C ASP A 471 -4.61 -5.38 3.31
N ILE A 472 -5.03 -4.15 3.05
CA ILE A 472 -4.81 -2.98 3.92
C ILE A 472 -5.37 -3.21 5.35
N ASP A 473 -6.54 -3.86 5.46
CA ASP A 473 -7.14 -4.11 6.77
C ASP A 473 -6.35 -5.18 7.55
N THR A 474 -5.84 -6.22 6.87
CA THR A 474 -4.93 -7.21 7.48
C THR A 474 -3.58 -6.60 7.86
N LEU A 475 -3.03 -5.70 7.03
CA LEU A 475 -1.80 -4.98 7.34
C LEU A 475 -1.95 -4.13 8.60
N ARG A 476 -3.07 -3.42 8.75
CA ARG A 476 -3.36 -2.67 9.98
C ARG A 476 -3.40 -3.58 11.21
N ARG A 477 -4.06 -4.75 11.11
CA ARG A 477 -4.07 -5.72 12.22
C ARG A 477 -2.68 -6.25 12.55
N LEU A 478 -1.83 -6.45 11.54
CA LEU A 478 -0.43 -6.81 11.76
C LEU A 478 0.34 -5.67 12.43
N GLU A 479 0.17 -4.43 11.99
CA GLU A 479 0.78 -3.25 12.58
C GLU A 479 0.37 -3.09 14.05
N ASP A 480 -0.93 -3.17 14.36
CA ASP A 480 -1.46 -3.13 15.73
C ASP A 480 -0.86 -4.25 16.58
N TYR A 481 -0.74 -5.47 16.05
CA TYR A 481 -0.06 -6.57 16.72
C TYR A 481 1.42 -6.27 16.98
N LEU A 482 2.13 -5.67 16.01
CA LEU A 482 3.55 -5.35 16.12
C LEU A 482 3.80 -4.20 17.10
N ASP A 483 2.87 -3.25 17.27
CA ASP A 483 2.97 -2.17 18.26
C ASP A 483 3.08 -2.73 19.68
N ASP A 484 2.30 -3.78 19.98
CA ASP A 484 2.28 -4.46 21.29
C ASP A 484 3.32 -5.60 21.40
N PHE A 485 4.01 -5.92 20.31
CA PHE A 485 4.96 -7.01 20.28
C PHE A 485 6.27 -6.67 20.99
N ASN A 486 6.56 -7.36 22.11
CA ASN A 486 7.75 -7.16 22.94
C ASN A 486 8.96 -7.99 22.46
N GLY A 487 9.18 -8.09 21.17
CA GLY A 487 10.29 -8.83 20.55
C GLY A 487 10.97 -8.02 19.47
N ILE A 488 11.94 -8.66 18.81
CA ILE A 488 12.67 -8.08 17.69
C ILE A 488 11.88 -8.30 16.39
N VAL A 489 11.80 -7.27 15.57
CA VAL A 489 11.22 -7.34 14.23
C VAL A 489 12.29 -7.00 13.21
N ILE A 490 12.47 -7.88 12.22
CA ILE A 490 13.31 -7.61 11.04
C ILE A 490 12.41 -7.79 9.82
N THR A 491 12.21 -6.73 9.07
CA THR A 491 11.30 -6.73 7.92
C THR A 491 11.96 -6.22 6.65
N VAL A 492 11.70 -6.89 5.55
CA VAL A 492 11.92 -6.39 4.19
C VAL A 492 10.57 -5.90 3.70
N SER A 493 10.45 -4.64 3.33
CA SER A 493 9.23 -4.11 2.74
C SER A 493 9.50 -2.93 1.82
N HIS A 494 8.62 -2.73 0.86
CA HIS A 494 8.56 -1.55 0.00
C HIS A 494 7.43 -0.60 0.41
N ASP A 495 6.59 -0.96 1.37
CA ASP A 495 5.55 -0.09 1.93
C ASP A 495 6.16 0.89 2.93
N ARG A 496 6.18 2.18 2.55
CA ARG A 496 6.74 3.28 3.34
C ARG A 496 5.96 3.48 4.65
N TYR A 497 4.63 3.40 4.62
CA TYR A 497 3.78 3.50 5.81
C TYR A 497 4.08 2.41 6.84
N PHE A 498 4.24 1.18 6.35
CA PHE A 498 4.58 0.04 7.19
C PHE A 498 5.95 0.22 7.86
N LEU A 499 6.96 0.63 7.08
CA LEU A 499 8.32 0.87 7.58
C LEU A 499 8.36 2.03 8.58
N ASP A 500 7.64 3.13 8.32
CA ASP A 500 7.59 4.28 9.21
C ASP A 500 6.93 3.96 10.56
N ARG A 501 5.89 3.13 10.56
CA ARG A 501 5.19 2.75 11.79
C ARG A 501 5.95 1.70 12.60
N VAL A 502 6.53 0.70 11.92
CA VAL A 502 7.07 -0.49 12.59
C VAL A 502 8.54 -0.35 12.95
N CYS A 503 9.36 0.33 12.11
CA CYS A 503 10.81 0.31 12.21
C CYS A 503 11.37 1.50 12.99
N ASN A 504 12.42 1.24 13.79
CA ASN A 504 13.22 2.26 14.46
C ASN A 504 14.67 2.28 13.97
N LYS A 505 15.03 1.38 13.06
CA LYS A 505 16.33 1.33 12.37
C LYS A 505 16.14 0.88 10.93
N ILE A 506 16.95 1.41 10.03
CA ILE A 506 16.93 1.05 8.61
C ILE A 506 18.30 0.50 8.21
N PHE A 507 18.32 -0.70 7.64
CA PHE A 507 19.47 -1.32 6.97
C PHE A 507 19.35 -1.05 5.50
N ALA A 508 20.07 -0.05 5.00
CA ALA A 508 20.03 0.37 3.61
C ALA A 508 21.15 -0.28 2.80
N TYR A 509 20.78 -1.00 1.75
CA TYR A 509 21.72 -1.52 0.76
C TYR A 509 22.13 -0.42 -0.21
N GLU A 510 23.38 0.01 -0.16
CA GLU A 510 23.94 1.11 -0.99
C GLU A 510 24.66 0.62 -2.25
N GLY A 511 24.66 -0.68 -2.53
CA GLY A 511 25.35 -1.33 -3.64
C GLY A 511 26.60 -2.09 -3.20
N GLU A 512 27.13 -2.93 -4.07
CA GLU A 512 28.35 -3.74 -3.88
C GLU A 512 28.40 -4.55 -2.56
N GLY A 513 27.23 -4.89 -2.01
CA GLY A 513 27.11 -5.64 -0.76
C GLY A 513 27.21 -4.82 0.52
N LYS A 514 27.41 -3.51 0.40
CA LYS A 514 27.53 -2.62 1.56
C LYS A 514 26.16 -2.32 2.15
N ILE A 515 26.03 -2.57 3.46
CA ILE A 515 24.82 -2.27 4.25
C ILE A 515 25.14 -1.16 5.23
N THR A 516 24.46 -0.02 5.10
CA THR A 516 24.59 1.11 6.03
C THR A 516 23.40 1.13 6.98
N ILE A 517 23.70 1.33 8.27
CA ILE A 517 22.70 1.28 9.34
C ILE A 517 22.32 2.70 9.73
N TYR A 518 21.03 3.03 9.61
CA TYR A 518 20.47 4.31 10.00
C TYR A 518 19.56 4.13 11.20
N THR A 519 19.67 5.04 12.17
CA THR A 519 18.75 5.10 13.31
C THR A 519 17.60 6.03 12.99
N GLY A 520 16.38 5.59 13.24
CA GLY A 520 15.15 6.29 12.88
C GLY A 520 14.26 5.44 11.98
N ASN A 521 13.14 5.99 11.56
CA ASN A 521 12.20 5.36 10.65
C ASN A 521 12.59 5.56 9.16
N TYR A 522 11.73 5.15 8.25
CA TYR A 522 12.02 5.25 6.82
C TYR A 522 12.02 6.71 6.33
N SER A 523 11.15 7.57 6.87
CA SER A 523 11.11 8.99 6.54
C SER A 523 12.39 9.71 6.99
N ASP A 524 12.90 9.41 8.19
CA ASP A 524 14.19 9.93 8.67
C ASP A 524 15.35 9.51 7.75
N TYR A 525 15.34 8.24 7.29
CA TYR A 525 16.34 7.74 6.33
C TYR A 525 16.29 8.52 5.00
N LEU A 526 15.09 8.83 4.47
CA LEU A 526 14.96 9.59 3.23
C LEU A 526 15.53 11.00 3.37
N VAL A 527 15.22 11.70 4.46
CA VAL A 527 15.78 13.04 4.74
C VAL A 527 17.31 12.99 4.81
N PHE A 528 17.85 11.96 5.47
CA PHE A 528 19.29 11.77 5.56
C PHE A 528 19.93 11.51 4.19
N LYS A 529 19.31 10.70 3.35
CA LYS A 529 19.77 10.37 1.99
C LYS A 529 19.74 11.60 1.09
N GLU A 530 18.72 12.44 1.17
CA GLU A 530 18.61 13.69 0.41
C GLU A 530 19.67 14.72 0.86
N ALA A 531 19.96 14.79 2.15
CA ALA A 531 20.99 15.67 2.69
C ALA A 531 22.42 15.24 2.31
N ASN A 532 22.63 13.94 2.06
CA ASN A 532 23.94 13.36 1.73
C ASN A 532 23.86 12.53 0.43
N PRO A 533 23.71 13.15 -0.75
CA PRO A 533 23.66 12.42 -2.00
C PRO A 533 24.97 11.67 -2.23
N SER A 534 24.90 10.34 -2.33
CA SER A 534 26.06 9.49 -2.56
C SER A 534 26.72 9.83 -3.91
N LYS A 535 28.05 9.77 -3.97
CA LYS A 535 28.87 10.17 -5.15
C LYS A 535 28.50 9.47 -6.46
N ASN A 536 27.68 8.44 -6.44
CA ASN A 536 27.27 7.68 -7.63
C ASN A 536 26.08 8.31 -8.39
N GLU A 537 25.29 9.20 -7.78
CA GLU A 537 24.19 9.92 -8.47
C GLU A 537 24.70 11.14 -9.27
N ILE A 538 25.89 11.64 -8.97
CA ILE A 538 26.48 12.82 -9.63
C ILE A 538 27.00 12.51 -11.06
N THR A 539 27.15 11.23 -11.43
CA THR A 539 27.70 10.85 -12.75
C THR A 539 26.64 10.74 -13.86
N SER A 540 25.35 10.69 -13.56
CA SER A 540 24.30 10.59 -14.57
C SER A 540 23.67 11.91 -15.01
N GLU A 541 23.80 13.00 -14.22
CA GLU A 541 23.24 14.32 -14.57
C GLU A 541 24.21 15.27 -15.29
N ASN A 542 25.49 14.94 -15.37
CA ASN A 542 26.53 15.89 -15.85
C ASN A 542 26.87 15.77 -17.35
N LYS A 543 26.04 15.18 -18.21
CA LYS A 543 26.28 15.13 -19.67
C LYS A 543 25.56 16.20 -20.51
N ASN A 544 24.77 17.09 -19.92
CA ASN A 544 24.00 18.07 -20.70
C ASN A 544 24.03 19.51 -20.19
N LYS A 545 25.09 19.94 -19.50
CA LYS A 545 25.28 21.39 -19.21
C LYS A 545 26.73 21.80 -19.30
N GLU A 546 27.27 21.83 -20.50
CA GLU A 546 28.38 22.74 -20.83
C GLU A 546 27.79 23.90 -21.64
N ALA A 547 27.60 25.02 -21.01
CA ALA A 547 27.79 26.39 -21.51
C ALA A 547 27.01 27.40 -20.66
N SER A 548 27.61 27.85 -19.55
CA SER A 548 27.61 29.30 -19.25
C SER A 548 28.47 29.55 -17.99
N LYS A 549 29.57 30.19 -18.22
CA LYS A 549 30.44 30.71 -17.17
C LYS A 549 29.71 31.82 -16.41
N SER A 550 29.44 31.65 -15.13
CA SER A 550 29.13 32.74 -14.22
C SER A 550 30.07 32.69 -13.00
N LYS A 551 30.58 33.87 -12.65
CA LYS A 551 31.59 34.16 -11.64
C LYS A 551 31.21 33.68 -10.24
N PRO A 552 32.17 33.40 -9.34
CA PRO A 552 31.88 32.92 -7.98
C PRO A 552 31.18 34.01 -7.16
N ARG A 553 29.98 33.67 -6.68
CA ARG A 553 29.20 34.49 -5.74
C ARG A 553 29.76 34.25 -4.34
N ARG A 554 30.26 35.30 -3.68
CA ARG A 554 30.69 35.29 -2.28
C ARG A 554 29.53 34.77 -1.39
N GLU A 555 29.81 33.79 -0.54
CA GLU A 555 28.89 33.32 0.50
C GLU A 555 28.48 34.49 1.40
N LYS A 556 27.18 34.78 1.43
CA LYS A 556 26.59 35.69 2.41
C LYS A 556 26.53 34.96 3.74
N LYS A 557 27.12 35.52 4.80
CA LYS A 557 26.93 35.06 6.18
C LYS A 557 25.44 35.08 6.48
N LEU A 558 24.87 33.93 6.88
CA LEU A 558 23.52 33.83 7.42
C LEU A 558 23.45 34.74 8.65
N LYS A 559 22.52 35.67 8.65
CA LYS A 559 22.15 36.52 9.77
C LYS A 559 20.65 36.70 9.70
N PHE A 560 19.99 36.79 10.83
CA PHE A 560 18.59 37.21 10.90
C PHE A 560 18.39 38.50 10.10
N THR A 561 17.33 38.62 9.36
CA THR A 561 16.85 39.91 8.88
C THR A 561 16.30 40.69 10.08
N PHE A 562 16.24 41.98 10.00
CA PHE A 562 15.73 42.83 11.09
C PHE A 562 14.28 42.47 11.48
N GLN A 563 13.52 42.01 10.54
CA GLN A 563 12.13 41.58 10.73
C GLN A 563 12.03 40.23 11.46
N GLU A 564 12.86 39.26 11.08
CA GLU A 564 12.96 37.96 11.73
C GLU A 564 13.49 38.05 13.16
N GLN A 565 14.43 38.98 13.43
CA GLN A 565 14.94 39.17 14.78
C GLN A 565 13.86 39.75 15.72
N LYS A 566 13.05 40.69 15.21
CA LYS A 566 11.94 41.26 15.98
C LYS A 566 10.83 40.24 16.21
N GLU A 567 10.52 39.41 15.19
CA GLU A 567 9.57 38.30 15.35
C GLU A 567 10.05 37.27 16.37
N PHE A 568 11.33 36.91 16.33
CA PHE A 568 11.93 35.95 17.28
C PHE A 568 11.85 36.43 18.74
N GLU A 569 11.90 37.75 18.99
CA GLU A 569 11.78 38.34 20.33
C GLU A 569 10.32 38.40 20.84
N THR A 570 9.32 38.37 19.94
CA THR A 570 7.90 38.56 20.33
C THR A 570 7.05 37.32 20.15
N ILE A 571 7.51 36.30 19.43
CA ILE A 571 6.69 35.14 19.06
C ILE A 571 6.26 34.28 20.24
N ASP A 572 7.11 34.16 21.27
CA ASP A 572 6.77 33.41 22.49
C ASP A 572 5.63 34.08 23.28
N ASP A 573 5.64 35.42 23.37
CA ASP A 573 4.59 36.19 24.03
C ASP A 573 3.27 36.15 23.22
N GLU A 574 3.36 36.13 21.88
CA GLU A 574 2.20 36.01 21.01
C GLU A 574 1.55 34.62 21.12
N ILE A 575 2.34 33.54 21.17
CA ILE A 575 1.88 32.17 21.38
C ILE A 575 1.17 32.07 22.74
N ALA A 576 1.82 32.57 23.81
CA ALA A 576 1.22 32.55 25.15
C ALA A 576 -0.12 33.28 25.24
N THR A 577 -0.25 34.42 24.54
CA THR A 577 -1.52 35.17 24.50
C THR A 577 -2.63 34.44 23.72
N LEU A 578 -2.31 33.69 22.68
CA LEU A 578 -3.27 32.86 21.94
C LEU A 578 -3.71 31.65 22.75
N GLU A 579 -2.78 31.01 23.47
CA GLU A 579 -3.10 29.90 24.38
C GLU A 579 -4.02 30.32 25.53
N GLU A 580 -3.76 31.49 26.14
CA GLU A 580 -4.66 32.06 27.16
C GLU A 580 -6.08 32.30 26.62
N LYS A 581 -6.21 32.78 25.39
CA LYS A 581 -7.52 32.97 24.75
C LYS A 581 -8.25 31.66 24.52
N ILE A 582 -7.55 30.62 24.07
CA ILE A 582 -8.13 29.28 23.86
C ILE A 582 -8.63 28.72 25.19
N GLU A 583 -7.87 28.91 26.28
CA GLU A 583 -8.29 28.48 27.61
C GLU A 583 -9.53 29.25 28.10
N GLN A 584 -9.64 30.56 27.81
CA GLN A 584 -10.82 31.34 28.09
C GLN A 584 -12.04 30.83 27.32
N PHE A 585 -11.90 30.52 26.04
CA PHE A 585 -12.99 29.94 25.25
C PHE A 585 -13.40 28.56 25.76
N ASN A 586 -12.47 27.72 26.20
CA ASN A 586 -12.78 26.44 26.83
C ASN A 586 -13.62 26.61 28.12
N GLN A 587 -13.32 27.62 28.92
CA GLN A 587 -14.10 27.94 30.13
C GLN A 587 -15.49 28.51 29.79
N GLU A 588 -15.59 29.30 28.70
CA GLU A 588 -16.89 29.82 28.22
C GLU A 588 -17.78 28.73 27.62
N LEU A 589 -17.20 27.76 26.90
CA LEU A 589 -17.91 26.59 26.40
C LEU A 589 -18.54 25.77 27.54
N ILE A 590 -17.83 25.62 28.67
CA ILE A 590 -18.36 24.93 29.86
C ILE A 590 -19.50 25.73 30.49
N LYS A 591 -19.40 27.07 30.54
CA LYS A 591 -20.42 27.95 31.15
C LYS A 591 -21.70 28.02 30.34
N HIS A 592 -21.59 27.91 28.99
CA HIS A 592 -22.71 28.04 28.07
C HIS A 592 -23.16 26.71 27.45
N ALA A 593 -22.85 25.57 28.08
CA ALA A 593 -23.14 24.22 27.60
C ALA A 593 -24.61 23.92 27.25
N THR A 594 -25.55 24.77 27.67
CA THR A 594 -26.99 24.62 27.40
C THR A 594 -27.53 25.56 26.29
N ASP A 595 -26.75 26.52 25.80
CA ASP A 595 -27.17 27.52 24.81
C ASP A 595 -26.50 27.22 23.45
N TYR A 596 -27.20 26.48 22.58
CA TYR A 596 -26.69 25.98 21.31
C TYR A 596 -26.19 27.09 20.35
N VAL A 597 -26.83 28.26 20.33
CA VAL A 597 -26.46 29.37 19.41
C VAL A 597 -25.12 29.96 19.85
N LYS A 598 -24.97 30.21 21.17
CA LYS A 598 -23.72 30.75 21.70
C LYS A 598 -22.56 29.72 21.64
N LEU A 599 -22.84 28.42 21.81
CA LEU A 599 -21.87 27.36 21.63
C LEU A 599 -21.26 27.37 20.22
N GLN A 600 -22.10 27.53 19.20
CA GLN A 600 -21.67 27.56 17.80
C GLN A 600 -20.79 28.78 17.51
N ASP A 601 -21.15 29.96 18.04
CA ASP A 601 -20.34 31.16 17.87
C ASP A 601 -18.99 31.08 18.59
N ILE A 602 -18.96 30.54 19.82
CA ILE A 602 -17.70 30.35 20.58
C ILE A 602 -16.81 29.32 19.91
N MET A 603 -17.35 28.20 19.39
CA MET A 603 -16.60 27.20 18.66
C MET A 603 -15.97 27.76 17.38
N ALA A 604 -16.72 28.56 16.59
CA ALA A 604 -16.17 29.17 15.38
C ALA A 604 -15.03 30.17 15.70
N GLN A 605 -15.17 30.96 16.78
CA GLN A 605 -14.11 31.89 17.21
C GLN A 605 -12.88 31.15 17.74
N LYS A 606 -13.08 30.03 18.44
CA LYS A 606 -11.98 29.16 18.90
C LYS A 606 -11.21 28.55 17.75
N GLU A 607 -11.89 28.04 16.72
CA GLU A 607 -11.28 27.43 15.52
C GLU A 607 -10.37 28.42 14.79
N ILE A 608 -10.79 29.69 14.62
CA ILE A 608 -9.97 30.75 14.04
C ILE A 608 -8.68 30.98 14.83
N ILE A 609 -8.77 31.00 16.16
CA ILE A 609 -7.60 31.23 17.03
C ILE A 609 -6.68 30.00 17.08
N GLU A 610 -7.23 28.79 16.98
CA GLU A 610 -6.45 27.56 16.86
C GLU A 610 -5.65 27.52 15.54
N GLU A 611 -6.24 27.98 14.42
CA GLU A 611 -5.52 28.14 13.15
C GLU A 611 -4.41 29.21 13.24
N GLU A 612 -4.67 30.35 13.88
CA GLU A 612 -3.65 31.38 14.10
C GLU A 612 -2.50 30.83 14.97
N LEU A 613 -2.80 30.07 16.01
CA LEU A 613 -1.82 29.46 16.89
C LEU A 613 -0.94 28.44 16.14
N ALA A 614 -1.54 27.59 15.30
CA ALA A 614 -0.82 26.63 14.49
C ALA A 614 0.18 27.33 13.54
N HIS A 615 -0.23 28.41 12.88
CA HIS A 615 0.65 29.19 12.01
C HIS A 615 1.80 29.87 12.78
N LYS A 616 1.53 30.31 14.05
CA LYS A 616 2.59 30.88 14.89
C LYS A 616 3.58 29.82 15.35
N TYR A 617 3.16 28.59 15.63
CA TYR A 617 4.05 27.48 15.96
C TYR A 617 4.96 27.09 14.80
N GLU A 618 4.44 26.99 13.56
CA GLU A 618 5.26 26.74 12.37
C GLU A 618 6.33 27.83 12.18
N ARG A 619 5.93 29.09 12.42
CA ARG A 619 6.86 30.21 12.30
C ARG A 619 7.92 30.23 13.40
N TRP A 620 7.54 29.88 14.63
CA TRP A 620 8.43 29.72 15.78
C TRP A 620 9.47 28.62 15.55
N GLU A 621 9.06 27.48 15.00
CA GLU A 621 9.97 26.38 14.67
C GLU A 621 10.99 26.80 13.61
N TYR A 622 10.55 27.47 12.55
CA TYR A 622 11.45 28.02 11.53
C TYR A 622 12.48 29.00 12.12
N LEU A 623 12.05 29.92 12.99
CA LEU A 623 12.94 30.92 13.59
C LEU A 623 13.95 30.30 14.55
N ASN A 624 13.57 29.26 15.31
CA ASN A 624 14.48 28.50 16.17
C ASN A 624 15.51 27.72 15.34
N GLN A 625 15.12 27.04 14.27
CA GLN A 625 16.05 26.37 13.36
C GLN A 625 17.07 27.35 12.75
N LEU A 626 16.59 28.52 12.33
CA LEU A 626 17.46 29.56 11.80
C LEU A 626 18.43 30.11 12.87
N ALA A 627 17.99 30.24 14.11
CA ALA A 627 18.84 30.63 15.24
C ALA A 627 19.96 29.62 15.49
N GLU A 628 19.63 28.31 15.52
CA GLU A 628 20.60 27.23 15.68
C GLU A 628 21.61 27.19 14.53
N GLU A 629 21.17 27.39 13.27
CA GLU A 629 22.07 27.45 12.12
C GLU A 629 23.03 28.62 12.19
N ILE A 630 22.59 29.80 12.67
CA ILE A 630 23.41 30.97 12.87
C ILE A 630 24.43 30.72 13.98
N GLU A 631 24.03 30.09 15.08
CA GLU A 631 24.90 29.78 16.22
C GLU A 631 25.97 28.73 15.84
N ASN A 632 25.57 27.68 15.11
CA ASN A 632 26.49 26.63 14.65
C ASN A 632 27.52 27.13 13.61
N LYS A 633 27.18 28.15 12.82
CA LYS A 633 28.13 28.80 11.87
C LYS A 633 28.99 29.91 12.51
N SER A 634 28.68 30.30 13.73
CA SER A 634 29.45 31.29 14.47
C SER A 634 30.50 30.66 15.41
N LYS A 635 30.36 29.37 15.73
CA LYS A 635 31.39 28.52 16.36
C LYS A 635 32.32 27.92 15.30
#